data_e3ff0786306808b5d273b1134d373099
#
_entry.id   e3ff0786306808b5d273b1134d373099
#
_cell.length_a   1.000
_cell.length_b   1.000
_cell.length_c   1.000
_cell.angle_alpha   90.00
_cell.angle_beta   90.00
_cell.angle_gamma   90.00
#
_symmetry.space_group_name_H-M   'P 1'
#
loop_
_entity.id
_entity.type
_entity.pdbx_description
1 polymer ?
#
loop_
_entity_poly.entity_id
_entity_poly.type
_entity_poly.pdbx_seq_one_letter_code
_entity_poly.pdbx_strand_id
1 'polypeptide(L)'
;MRKTILTAALLCAFLGTQAQEYYEKHVAFPAGATTEQKIDMASRLVPTPQQLAWQQMEFTCFLHFGINTFTGREWGDGKEDPAIFNPTELDCEQWVRALKEGGFKMAIITAKHHDGFCLWPTRTTKHSVASSPWKNGKGDVVQELRKACDKYGLKFGVYLSPWDRNAECYGQGEAYNKFFIEQLTELLTNYGEVHEVWFDGANGEGPNGKKQEYDWDAILKTIRRLQPKAVTAIMGDDVRWVGNEGGLGRTTEWSATALMPNSYPGSDEVYKRLGINAMSKDLGSRELVSKASDLFWYPSEVDVSIRPGWFYHAEQDNQVRSLANLVNIYYRSVGCNSVLLLNIPPDKRGLMHENDVKRIKELTEYIKKTFADNKVEKGNRIWTAKVGDTKEYKVRKNTLVNTFLIQEDITKGQRVEGFTVEVFANGAWHHVGEGTTV
;
A
#
# COMPACT_ATOMS: atom_id res chain seq x y z
N MET A 1 -31.13 57.26 -54.12
CA MET A 1 -30.97 55.82 -53.90
C MET A 1 -30.16 55.62 -52.61
N ARG A 2 -30.81 55.36 -51.49
CA ARG A 2 -30.15 55.03 -50.19
C ARG A 2 -29.98 53.53 -50.10
N LYS A 3 -28.73 53.05 -50.01
CA LYS A 3 -28.43 51.64 -49.73
C LYS A 3 -28.44 51.44 -48.23
N THR A 4 -29.36 50.61 -47.74
CA THR A 4 -29.45 50.17 -46.39
C THR A 4 -28.56 48.93 -46.25
N ILE A 5 -27.49 49.00 -45.43
CA ILE A 5 -26.64 47.84 -45.08
C ILE A 5 -27.24 47.20 -43.83
N LEU A 6 -27.68 45.96 -43.97
CA LEU A 6 -28.16 45.13 -42.89
C LEU A 6 -26.93 44.39 -42.28
N THR A 7 -26.52 44.76 -41.08
CA THR A 7 -25.47 44.07 -40.34
C THR A 7 -26.11 42.95 -39.55
N ALA A 8 -25.93 41.70 -39.98
CA ALA A 8 -26.31 40.54 -39.22
C ALA A 8 -25.24 40.25 -38.16
N ALA A 9 -25.58 40.46 -36.89
CA ALA A 9 -24.75 40.05 -35.75
C ALA A 9 -24.93 38.57 -35.54
N LEU A 10 -23.89 37.79 -35.85
CA LEU A 10 -23.78 36.35 -35.53
C LEU A 10 -23.49 36.22 -34.03
N LEU A 11 -24.47 35.88 -33.23
CA LEU A 11 -24.29 35.51 -31.83
C LEU A 11 -23.74 34.06 -31.78
N CYS A 12 -22.44 33.88 -31.74
CA CYS A 12 -21.80 32.60 -31.43
C CYS A 12 -21.99 32.33 -29.94
N ALA A 13 -22.99 31.53 -29.59
CA ALA A 13 -23.07 30.91 -28.28
C ALA A 13 -21.95 29.88 -28.15
N PHE A 14 -20.86 30.27 -27.51
CA PHE A 14 -19.88 29.31 -27.02
C PHE A 14 -20.55 28.50 -25.90
N LEU A 15 -21.10 27.34 -26.24
CA LEU A 15 -21.33 26.26 -25.27
C LEU A 15 -19.95 25.73 -24.87
N GLY A 16 -19.33 26.41 -23.91
CA GLY A 16 -18.16 25.89 -23.24
C GLY A 16 -18.59 24.61 -22.52
N THR A 17 -18.20 23.46 -23.03
CA THR A 17 -18.17 22.25 -22.23
C THR A 17 -17.20 22.54 -21.09
N GLN A 18 -17.73 22.89 -19.90
CA GLN A 18 -16.89 22.93 -18.70
C GLN A 18 -16.30 21.54 -18.55
N ALA A 19 -14.97 21.47 -18.55
CA ALA A 19 -14.27 20.24 -18.24
C ALA A 19 -14.77 19.77 -16.85
N GLN A 20 -15.15 18.50 -16.75
CA GLN A 20 -15.64 17.95 -15.49
C GLN A 20 -14.53 18.09 -14.45
N GLU A 21 -14.80 18.80 -13.35
CA GLU A 21 -13.85 18.99 -12.26
C GLU A 21 -13.71 17.69 -11.48
N TYR A 22 -12.45 17.26 -11.24
CA TYR A 22 -12.09 16.12 -10.41
C TYR A 22 -11.47 16.61 -9.10
N TYR A 23 -11.70 15.84 -8.03
CA TYR A 23 -11.13 16.09 -6.71
C TYR A 23 -9.96 15.12 -6.47
N GLU A 24 -8.75 15.65 -6.42
CA GLU A 24 -7.57 14.82 -6.17
C GLU A 24 -7.42 14.57 -4.67
N LYS A 25 -7.31 13.29 -4.28
CA LYS A 25 -7.03 12.81 -2.92
C LYS A 25 -8.12 13.08 -1.87
N HIS A 26 -8.83 14.20 -1.91
CA HIS A 26 -9.77 14.59 -0.87
C HIS A 26 -10.90 15.46 -1.45
N VAL A 27 -12.10 15.26 -0.93
CA VAL A 27 -13.23 16.13 -1.18
C VAL A 27 -14.03 16.36 0.10
N ALA A 28 -14.20 17.64 0.48
CA ALA A 28 -15.10 18.05 1.55
C ALA A 28 -16.48 18.37 0.96
N PHE A 29 -17.53 17.82 1.57
CA PHE A 29 -18.89 18.08 1.13
C PHE A 29 -19.39 19.41 1.69
N PRO A 30 -20.00 20.28 0.87
CA PRO A 30 -20.60 21.52 1.35
C PRO A 30 -21.67 21.26 2.42
N ALA A 31 -21.76 22.16 3.38
CA ALA A 31 -22.84 22.11 4.37
C ALA A 31 -24.21 22.13 3.68
N GLY A 32 -25.08 21.18 4.05
CA GLY A 32 -26.41 21.05 3.44
C GLY A 32 -26.43 20.36 2.07
N ALA A 33 -25.31 19.82 1.57
CA ALA A 33 -25.30 19.04 0.33
C ALA A 33 -26.25 17.84 0.44
N THR A 34 -27.07 17.63 -0.60
CA THR A 34 -27.94 16.45 -0.67
C THR A 34 -27.11 15.17 -0.86
N THR A 35 -27.73 14.02 -0.61
CA THR A 35 -27.07 12.72 -0.85
C THR A 35 -26.63 12.57 -2.31
N GLU A 36 -27.45 13.00 -3.26
CA GLU A 36 -27.14 12.94 -4.71
C GLU A 36 -25.96 13.82 -5.06
N GLN A 37 -25.88 15.03 -4.48
CA GLN A 37 -24.73 15.91 -4.68
C GLN A 37 -23.44 15.30 -4.11
N LYS A 38 -23.51 14.70 -2.92
CA LYS A 38 -22.36 14.01 -2.32
C LYS A 38 -21.89 12.82 -3.17
N ILE A 39 -22.82 12.01 -3.70
CA ILE A 39 -22.51 10.88 -4.58
C ILE A 39 -21.87 11.37 -5.89
N ASP A 40 -22.40 12.43 -6.48
CA ASP A 40 -21.81 13.02 -7.69
C ASP A 40 -20.35 13.49 -7.43
N MET A 41 -20.12 14.19 -6.32
CA MET A 41 -18.77 14.62 -5.92
C MET A 41 -17.86 13.41 -5.63
N ALA A 42 -18.35 12.40 -4.92
CA ALA A 42 -17.64 11.16 -4.62
C ALA A 42 -17.19 10.43 -5.90
N SER A 43 -18.05 10.40 -6.92
CA SER A 43 -17.74 9.76 -8.21
C SER A 43 -16.62 10.45 -9.00
N ARG A 44 -16.22 11.64 -8.61
CA ARG A 44 -15.16 12.47 -9.20
C ARG A 44 -13.89 12.56 -8.33
N LEU A 45 -13.87 11.86 -7.20
CA LEU A 45 -12.66 11.75 -6.38
C LEU A 45 -11.68 10.80 -7.06
N VAL A 46 -10.44 11.23 -7.22
CA VAL A 46 -9.39 10.51 -7.98
C VAL A 46 -8.10 10.38 -7.15
N PRO A 47 -7.26 9.37 -7.45
CA PRO A 47 -5.95 9.26 -6.83
C PRO A 47 -5.03 10.40 -7.24
N THR A 48 -4.05 10.71 -6.38
CA THR A 48 -2.87 11.44 -6.80
C THR A 48 -2.04 10.58 -7.78
N PRO A 49 -1.16 11.18 -8.61
CA PRO A 49 -0.29 10.40 -9.49
C PRO A 49 0.55 9.34 -8.76
N GLN A 50 1.04 9.64 -7.56
CA GLN A 50 1.81 8.69 -6.75
C GLN A 50 0.94 7.57 -6.17
N GLN A 51 -0.29 7.86 -5.73
CA GLN A 51 -1.23 6.83 -5.29
C GLN A 51 -1.62 5.90 -6.45
N LEU A 52 -1.87 6.46 -7.64
CA LEU A 52 -2.15 5.66 -8.83
C LEU A 52 -0.98 4.75 -9.18
N ALA A 53 0.25 5.29 -9.22
CA ALA A 53 1.45 4.51 -9.50
C ALA A 53 1.70 3.43 -8.45
N TRP A 54 1.35 3.67 -7.19
CA TRP A 54 1.43 2.70 -6.11
C TRP A 54 0.38 1.59 -6.27
N GLN A 55 -0.89 1.93 -6.50
CA GLN A 55 -1.95 0.91 -6.74
C GLN A 55 -1.62 0.01 -7.94
N GLN A 56 -1.01 0.56 -8.99
CA GLN A 56 -0.59 -0.21 -10.17
C GLN A 56 0.55 -1.21 -9.90
N MET A 57 1.22 -1.12 -8.75
CA MET A 57 2.23 -2.11 -8.36
C MET A 57 1.60 -3.44 -7.97
N GLU A 58 0.43 -3.43 -7.34
CA GLU A 58 -0.35 -4.59 -6.90
C GLU A 58 0.36 -5.52 -5.90
N PHE A 59 1.67 -5.79 -6.09
CA PHE A 59 2.42 -6.77 -5.32
C PHE A 59 3.79 -6.25 -4.90
N THR A 60 3.98 -6.04 -3.60
CA THR A 60 5.15 -5.46 -2.96
C THR A 60 5.65 -6.35 -1.82
N CYS A 61 6.86 -6.12 -1.33
CA CYS A 61 7.50 -6.96 -0.31
C CYS A 61 7.95 -6.15 0.89
N PHE A 62 7.62 -6.64 2.09
CA PHE A 62 8.34 -6.31 3.32
C PHE A 62 9.58 -7.19 3.50
N LEU A 63 10.60 -6.60 4.08
CA LEU A 63 11.83 -7.25 4.52
C LEU A 63 12.02 -6.92 6.00
N HIS A 64 11.42 -7.75 6.89
CA HIS A 64 11.70 -7.64 8.32
C HIS A 64 13.07 -8.26 8.60
N PHE A 65 14.06 -7.39 8.73
CA PHE A 65 15.43 -7.75 9.05
C PHE A 65 15.97 -6.73 10.05
N GLY A 66 16.69 -7.17 11.05
CA GLY A 66 17.18 -6.28 12.09
C GLY A 66 17.77 -7.07 13.25
N ILE A 67 17.96 -6.41 14.39
CA ILE A 67 18.51 -7.04 15.59
C ILE A 67 17.63 -8.19 16.09
N ASN A 68 16.30 -8.10 15.86
CA ASN A 68 15.33 -9.14 16.21
C ASN A 68 15.54 -10.46 15.47
N THR A 69 16.08 -10.42 14.26
CA THR A 69 16.51 -11.63 13.53
C THR A 69 17.51 -12.44 14.34
N PHE A 70 18.38 -11.78 15.11
CA PHE A 70 19.47 -12.41 15.89
C PHE A 70 19.01 -12.79 17.30
N THR A 71 18.09 -12.04 17.91
CA THR A 71 17.54 -12.37 19.24
C THR A 71 16.47 -13.46 19.19
N GLY A 72 15.86 -13.70 18.03
CA GLY A 72 14.70 -14.59 17.90
C GLY A 72 13.45 -14.03 18.58
N ARG A 73 13.27 -12.70 18.56
CA ARG A 73 12.09 -12.00 19.11
C ARG A 73 11.37 -11.26 18.01
N GLU A 74 10.03 -11.19 18.11
CA GLU A 74 9.22 -10.33 17.22
C GLU A 74 9.36 -8.86 17.63
N TRP A 75 9.36 -8.58 18.92
CA TRP A 75 9.58 -7.25 19.48
C TRP A 75 10.74 -7.27 20.47
N GLY A 76 11.79 -6.56 20.13
CA GLY A 76 12.89 -6.30 21.04
C GLY A 76 12.49 -5.36 22.17
N ASP A 77 13.29 -5.30 23.21
CA ASP A 77 13.02 -4.44 24.37
C ASP A 77 13.78 -3.09 24.34
N GLY A 78 14.57 -2.87 23.28
CA GLY A 78 15.38 -1.66 23.09
C GLY A 78 16.70 -1.65 23.87
N LYS A 79 17.07 -2.79 24.47
CA LYS A 79 18.31 -2.94 25.27
C LYS A 79 19.26 -3.96 24.66
N GLU A 80 18.95 -4.41 23.44
CA GLU A 80 19.78 -5.37 22.73
C GLU A 80 21.18 -4.80 22.49
N ASP A 81 22.21 -5.61 22.76
CA ASP A 81 23.58 -5.21 22.45
C ASP A 81 23.77 -5.19 20.91
N PRO A 82 24.12 -4.05 20.30
CA PRO A 82 24.44 -3.98 18.88
C PRO A 82 25.46 -5.02 18.40
N ALA A 83 26.30 -5.54 19.29
CA ALA A 83 27.30 -6.55 18.97
C ALA A 83 26.69 -7.89 18.47
N ILE A 84 25.44 -8.18 18.78
CA ILE A 84 24.77 -9.40 18.30
C ILE A 84 24.36 -9.32 16.84
N PHE A 85 24.24 -8.13 16.26
CA PHE A 85 23.94 -7.94 14.85
C PHE A 85 25.21 -8.24 13.99
N ASN A 86 25.27 -9.43 13.44
CA ASN A 86 26.44 -9.86 12.65
C ASN A 86 26.05 -10.88 11.58
N PRO A 87 25.35 -10.47 10.51
CA PRO A 87 25.05 -11.36 9.40
C PRO A 87 26.36 -11.80 8.70
N THR A 88 26.50 -13.11 8.44
CA THR A 88 27.74 -13.70 7.90
C THR A 88 27.87 -13.60 6.39
N GLU A 89 26.72 -13.52 5.68
CA GLU A 89 26.65 -13.63 4.21
C GLU A 89 25.65 -12.64 3.61
N LEU A 90 25.44 -11.48 4.26
CA LEU A 90 24.40 -10.53 3.81
C LEU A 90 24.55 -10.22 2.31
N ASP A 91 23.50 -10.52 1.56
CA ASP A 91 23.41 -10.30 0.11
C ASP A 91 22.03 -9.73 -0.28
N CYS A 92 21.93 -8.39 -0.27
CA CYS A 92 20.72 -7.70 -0.73
C CYS A 92 20.45 -7.90 -2.23
N GLU A 93 21.45 -8.25 -3.03
CA GLU A 93 21.22 -8.59 -4.44
C GLU A 93 20.50 -9.93 -4.59
N GLN A 94 20.77 -10.91 -3.72
CA GLN A 94 20.02 -12.17 -3.67
C GLN A 94 18.57 -11.91 -3.30
N TRP A 95 18.29 -11.03 -2.32
CA TRP A 95 16.92 -10.65 -1.97
C TRP A 95 16.19 -10.07 -3.16
N VAL A 96 16.74 -9.00 -3.76
CA VAL A 96 16.07 -8.26 -4.82
C VAL A 96 15.92 -9.09 -6.10
N ARG A 97 16.88 -9.94 -6.41
CA ARG A 97 16.79 -10.89 -7.54
C ARG A 97 15.64 -11.89 -7.33
N ALA A 98 15.56 -12.50 -6.15
CA ALA A 98 14.47 -13.40 -5.80
C ALA A 98 13.10 -12.70 -5.89
N LEU A 99 12.99 -11.47 -5.37
CA LEU A 99 11.77 -10.66 -5.47
C LEU A 99 11.42 -10.31 -6.93
N LYS A 100 12.39 -9.92 -7.74
CA LYS A 100 12.18 -9.60 -9.15
C LYS A 100 11.66 -10.81 -9.94
N GLU A 101 12.27 -11.96 -9.74
CA GLU A 101 11.83 -13.24 -10.32
C GLU A 101 10.44 -13.62 -9.79
N GLY A 102 10.16 -13.33 -8.51
CA GLY A 102 8.89 -13.47 -7.84
C GLY A 102 7.80 -12.48 -8.26
N GLY A 103 8.08 -11.56 -9.20
CA GLY A 103 7.10 -10.63 -9.76
C GLY A 103 6.80 -9.40 -8.88
N PHE A 104 7.48 -9.24 -7.76
CA PHE A 104 7.35 -8.06 -6.89
C PHE A 104 7.81 -6.78 -7.60
N LYS A 105 7.23 -5.66 -7.21
CA LYS A 105 7.50 -4.34 -7.81
C LYS A 105 8.31 -3.42 -6.92
N MET A 106 8.26 -3.65 -5.62
CA MET A 106 8.95 -2.84 -4.61
C MET A 106 9.43 -3.70 -3.45
N ALA A 107 10.53 -3.29 -2.82
CA ALA A 107 11.01 -3.82 -1.55
C ALA A 107 11.03 -2.71 -0.49
N ILE A 108 10.43 -2.97 0.67
CA ILE A 108 10.38 -2.07 1.82
C ILE A 108 11.15 -2.72 2.97
N ILE A 109 12.18 -2.05 3.49
CA ILE A 109 12.98 -2.57 4.60
C ILE A 109 12.57 -1.96 5.93
N THR A 110 12.50 -2.75 6.99
CA THR A 110 12.43 -2.25 8.36
C THR A 110 13.74 -1.58 8.74
N ALA A 111 13.95 -0.33 8.29
CA ALA A 111 15.18 0.42 8.57
C ALA A 111 15.39 0.59 10.08
N LYS A 112 14.30 0.76 10.85
CA LYS A 112 14.28 0.72 12.32
C LYS A 112 12.94 0.12 12.76
N HIS A 113 12.94 -0.95 13.54
CA HIS A 113 11.76 -1.52 14.19
C HIS A 113 11.58 -0.95 15.61
N HIS A 114 10.63 -1.45 16.40
CA HIS A 114 10.29 -0.95 17.74
C HIS A 114 11.43 -1.02 18.74
N ASP A 115 12.41 -1.91 18.54
CA ASP A 115 13.62 -2.01 19.36
C ASP A 115 14.54 -0.78 19.23
N GLY A 116 14.34 0.08 18.23
CA GLY A 116 15.12 1.27 17.97
C GLY A 116 16.45 1.03 17.26
N PHE A 117 16.79 -0.23 16.90
CA PHE A 117 18.04 -0.54 16.20
C PHE A 117 17.98 -0.10 14.74
N CYS A 118 18.92 0.76 14.34
CA CYS A 118 18.97 1.32 13.01
C CYS A 118 19.88 0.50 12.07
N LEU A 119 19.34 0.09 10.91
CA LEU A 119 20.08 -0.64 9.88
C LEU A 119 20.99 0.24 9.01
N TRP A 120 21.09 1.52 9.31
CA TRP A 120 21.99 2.48 8.67
C TRP A 120 22.87 3.17 9.73
N PRO A 121 24.04 3.71 9.37
CA PRO A 121 24.93 4.38 10.30
C PRO A 121 24.40 5.79 10.67
N THR A 122 23.26 5.82 11.36
CA THR A 122 22.62 7.07 11.82
C THR A 122 23.53 7.85 12.78
N ARG A 123 23.39 9.18 12.76
CA ARG A 123 24.07 10.07 13.71
C ARG A 123 23.26 10.30 14.99
N THR A 124 21.99 9.85 15.02
CA THR A 124 21.06 10.16 16.11
C THR A 124 21.21 9.25 17.32
N THR A 125 21.69 8.02 17.12
CA THR A 125 21.87 7.03 18.18
C THR A 125 23.07 6.12 17.90
N LYS A 126 23.60 5.52 18.98
CA LYS A 126 24.60 4.44 18.88
C LYS A 126 23.95 3.05 18.70
N HIS A 127 22.64 2.94 18.89
CA HIS A 127 21.89 1.69 18.71
C HIS A 127 21.66 1.43 17.22
N SER A 128 22.74 1.05 16.52
CA SER A 128 22.75 0.91 15.07
C SER A 128 23.87 -0.02 14.58
N VAL A 129 23.84 -0.34 13.29
CA VAL A 129 24.88 -1.12 12.60
C VAL A 129 26.29 -0.52 12.78
N ALA A 130 26.42 0.77 13.02
CA ALA A 130 27.71 1.41 13.26
C ALA A 130 28.38 0.96 14.57
N SER A 131 27.62 0.43 15.52
CA SER A 131 28.11 -0.12 16.79
C SER A 131 28.23 -1.66 16.75
N SER A 132 27.88 -2.30 15.62
CA SER A 132 27.99 -3.75 15.46
C SER A 132 29.36 -4.18 14.93
N PRO A 133 29.77 -5.45 15.12
CA PRO A 133 30.98 -5.98 14.51
C PRO A 133 30.85 -6.18 13.00
N TRP A 134 29.63 -6.19 12.47
CA TRP A 134 29.38 -6.40 11.06
C TRP A 134 30.09 -5.33 10.21
N LYS A 135 30.92 -5.80 9.24
CA LYS A 135 31.79 -4.93 8.41
C LYS A 135 32.63 -3.93 9.23
N ASN A 136 33.00 -4.31 10.46
CA ASN A 136 33.75 -3.44 11.39
C ASN A 136 33.03 -2.09 11.67
N GLY A 137 31.72 -2.11 11.82
CA GLY A 137 30.88 -0.92 12.04
C GLY A 137 30.72 0.01 10.83
N LYS A 138 31.12 -0.43 9.64
CA LYS A 138 31.02 0.34 8.39
C LYS A 138 29.91 -0.15 7.47
N GLY A 139 29.09 -1.08 7.93
CA GLY A 139 27.97 -1.61 7.17
C GLY A 139 26.79 -0.64 7.10
N ASP A 140 26.01 -0.74 6.02
CA ASP A 140 24.76 0.01 5.79
C ASP A 140 23.83 -0.88 4.96
N VAL A 141 22.88 -1.54 5.64
CA VAL A 141 21.96 -2.47 4.99
C VAL A 141 20.99 -1.71 4.08
N VAL A 142 20.57 -0.51 4.48
CA VAL A 142 19.66 0.34 3.71
C VAL A 142 20.31 0.71 2.37
N GLN A 143 21.59 1.09 2.39
CA GLN A 143 22.34 1.42 1.19
C GLN A 143 22.57 0.18 0.29
N GLU A 144 22.84 -0.98 0.87
CA GLU A 144 23.04 -2.22 0.11
C GLU A 144 21.73 -2.63 -0.58
N LEU A 145 20.60 -2.57 0.12
CA LEU A 145 19.31 -2.84 -0.49
C LEU A 145 18.96 -1.81 -1.57
N ARG A 146 19.20 -0.52 -1.31
CA ARG A 146 18.96 0.52 -2.31
C ARG A 146 19.71 0.26 -3.61
N LYS A 147 21.00 -0.05 -3.53
CA LYS A 147 21.84 -0.38 -4.70
C LYS A 147 21.30 -1.61 -5.44
N ALA A 148 20.88 -2.63 -4.72
CA ALA A 148 20.29 -3.82 -5.31
C ALA A 148 18.97 -3.50 -6.03
N CYS A 149 18.11 -2.69 -5.44
CA CYS A 149 16.86 -2.22 -6.08
C CYS A 149 17.14 -1.47 -7.38
N ASP A 150 18.13 -0.58 -7.39
CA ASP A 150 18.52 0.14 -8.61
C ASP A 150 19.04 -0.82 -9.71
N LYS A 151 19.89 -1.77 -9.32
CA LYS A 151 20.47 -2.74 -10.26
C LYS A 151 19.43 -3.63 -10.94
N TYR A 152 18.43 -4.09 -10.21
CA TYR A 152 17.41 -5.01 -10.73
C TYR A 152 16.09 -4.33 -11.12
N GLY A 153 15.99 -3.01 -10.95
CA GLY A 153 14.82 -2.22 -11.33
C GLY A 153 13.58 -2.51 -10.45
N LEU A 154 13.76 -2.71 -9.15
CA LEU A 154 12.71 -2.66 -8.16
C LEU A 154 12.61 -1.25 -7.57
N LYS A 155 11.40 -0.85 -7.20
CA LYS A 155 11.19 0.34 -6.38
C LYS A 155 11.66 0.06 -4.95
N PHE A 156 12.00 1.13 -4.25
CA PHE A 156 12.54 1.07 -2.89
C PHE A 156 11.65 1.86 -1.93
N GLY A 157 11.35 1.27 -0.77
CA GLY A 157 10.64 1.88 0.33
C GLY A 157 11.36 1.65 1.65
N VAL A 158 10.98 2.44 2.65
CA VAL A 158 11.52 2.34 4.01
C VAL A 158 10.38 2.29 5.03
N TYR A 159 10.51 1.40 6.00
CA TYR A 159 9.73 1.40 7.23
C TYR A 159 10.58 2.03 8.33
N LEU A 160 10.03 3.02 9.00
CA LEU A 160 10.62 3.64 10.18
C LEU A 160 9.61 3.60 11.32
N SER A 161 9.84 2.75 12.33
CA SER A 161 8.94 2.65 13.47
C SER A 161 8.84 3.98 14.22
N PRO A 162 7.62 4.53 14.37
CA PRO A 162 7.40 5.67 15.24
C PRO A 162 7.62 5.32 16.72
N TRP A 163 7.22 4.12 17.13
CA TRP A 163 7.51 3.60 18.46
C TRP A 163 8.98 3.22 18.57
N ASP A 164 9.65 3.69 19.65
CA ASP A 164 11.07 3.45 19.88
C ASP A 164 11.30 3.09 21.35
N ARG A 165 11.74 1.87 21.58
CA ARG A 165 11.97 1.33 22.93
C ARG A 165 13.38 1.57 23.44
N ASN A 166 14.27 2.14 22.61
CA ASN A 166 15.64 2.47 22.95
C ASN A 166 15.83 3.96 23.25
N ALA A 167 15.20 4.86 22.46
CA ALA A 167 15.43 6.30 22.56
C ALA A 167 14.98 6.86 23.92
N GLU A 168 15.91 7.42 24.70
CA GLU A 168 15.61 8.02 26.01
C GLU A 168 14.61 9.19 25.91
N CYS A 169 14.61 9.90 24.80
CA CYS A 169 13.69 11.03 24.55
C CYS A 169 12.28 10.58 24.10
N TYR A 170 12.02 9.28 23.89
CA TYR A 170 10.69 8.80 23.55
C TYR A 170 9.70 9.13 24.68
N GLY A 171 8.48 9.54 24.31
CA GLY A 171 7.47 9.98 25.26
C GLY A 171 7.72 11.39 25.86
N GLN A 172 8.64 12.16 25.24
CA GLN A 172 8.95 13.54 25.63
C GLN A 172 8.46 14.57 24.59
N GLY A 173 7.42 14.24 23.83
CA GLY A 173 6.78 15.14 22.88
C GLY A 173 7.75 15.68 21.83
N GLU A 174 7.99 17.00 21.84
CA GLU A 174 8.82 17.70 20.86
C GLU A 174 10.25 17.15 20.73
N ALA A 175 10.86 16.72 21.84
CA ALA A 175 12.23 16.19 21.82
C ALA A 175 12.32 14.93 20.96
N TYR A 176 11.35 14.02 21.10
CA TYR A 176 11.32 12.82 20.27
C TYR A 176 10.87 13.13 18.83
N ASN A 177 9.90 14.00 18.62
CA ASN A 177 9.48 14.39 17.28
C ASN A 177 10.67 14.94 16.46
N LYS A 178 11.53 15.75 17.09
CA LYS A 178 12.77 16.22 16.46
C LYS A 178 13.72 15.07 16.14
N PHE A 179 13.97 14.18 17.09
CA PHE A 179 14.82 12.99 16.90
C PHE A 179 14.31 12.11 15.76
N PHE A 180 13.00 11.84 15.72
CA PHE A 180 12.38 11.03 14.69
C PHE A 180 12.48 11.67 13.30
N ILE A 181 12.24 12.98 13.19
CA ILE A 181 12.37 13.74 11.95
C ILE A 181 13.83 13.79 11.47
N GLU A 182 14.81 13.82 12.38
CA GLU A 182 16.23 13.71 12.00
C GLU A 182 16.54 12.36 11.37
N GLN A 183 16.09 11.24 11.96
CA GLN A 183 16.23 9.90 11.39
C GLN A 183 15.53 9.79 10.03
N LEU A 184 14.30 10.25 9.94
CA LEU A 184 13.53 10.30 8.72
C LEU A 184 14.25 11.11 7.63
N THR A 185 14.82 12.27 7.98
CA THR A 185 15.57 13.11 7.05
C THR A 185 16.79 12.38 6.51
N GLU A 186 17.55 11.67 7.36
CA GLU A 186 18.68 10.85 6.89
C GLU A 186 18.24 9.82 5.84
N LEU A 187 17.16 9.08 6.12
CA LEU A 187 16.63 8.06 5.19
C LEU A 187 16.13 8.65 3.87
N LEU A 188 15.51 9.82 3.91
CA LEU A 188 14.92 10.44 2.73
C LEU A 188 15.90 11.29 1.91
N THR A 189 17.13 11.52 2.39
CA THR A 189 18.13 12.32 1.67
C THR A 189 19.35 11.51 1.21
N ASN A 190 19.70 10.43 1.91
CA ASN A 190 20.94 9.71 1.65
C ASN A 190 20.81 8.53 0.68
N TYR A 191 19.58 8.07 0.37
CA TYR A 191 19.33 6.81 -0.36
C TYR A 191 18.59 7.01 -1.68
N GLY A 192 18.59 8.22 -2.23
CA GLY A 192 17.95 8.52 -3.51
C GLY A 192 16.42 8.52 -3.43
N GLU A 193 15.75 8.10 -4.50
CA GLU A 193 14.28 8.11 -4.57
C GLU A 193 13.67 7.02 -3.70
N VAL A 194 12.78 7.42 -2.78
CA VAL A 194 11.96 6.54 -1.95
C VAL A 194 10.53 6.59 -2.47
N HIS A 195 9.91 5.42 -2.67
CA HIS A 195 8.58 5.34 -3.27
C HIS A 195 7.48 5.14 -2.23
N GLU A 196 7.84 4.61 -1.05
CA GLU A 196 6.92 4.43 0.07
C GLU A 196 7.64 4.64 1.39
N VAL A 197 7.01 5.40 2.29
CA VAL A 197 7.42 5.55 3.68
C VAL A 197 6.35 4.92 4.56
N TRP A 198 6.71 3.84 5.23
CA TRP A 198 5.80 3.04 6.02
C TRP A 198 5.99 3.29 7.52
N PHE A 199 4.91 3.61 8.21
CA PHE A 199 4.88 3.86 9.64
C PHE A 199 3.92 2.89 10.33
N ASP A 200 4.40 2.20 11.34
CA ASP A 200 3.59 1.30 12.17
C ASP A 200 2.61 2.08 13.04
N GLY A 201 1.43 1.48 13.25
CA GLY A 201 0.41 2.02 14.14
C GLY A 201 0.62 1.69 15.62
N ALA A 202 1.58 0.80 15.94
CA ALA A 202 1.88 0.47 17.33
C ALA A 202 2.45 1.68 18.07
N ASN A 203 1.87 1.98 19.24
CA ASN A 203 2.28 3.08 20.11
C ASN A 203 2.29 2.63 21.57
N GLY A 204 3.37 1.95 21.95
CA GLY A 204 3.62 1.49 23.31
C GLY A 204 4.40 2.51 24.15
N GLU A 205 4.81 2.09 25.35
CA GLU A 205 5.65 2.86 26.24
C GLU A 205 7.12 2.78 25.82
N GLY A 206 7.86 3.86 26.03
CA GLY A 206 9.30 3.93 25.86
C GLY A 206 10.06 3.58 27.13
N PRO A 207 11.40 3.79 27.15
CA PRO A 207 12.24 3.48 28.32
C PRO A 207 11.83 4.20 29.61
N ASN A 208 11.16 5.33 29.49
CA ASN A 208 10.66 6.17 30.59
C ASN A 208 9.22 5.84 31.02
N GLY A 209 8.60 4.77 30.48
CA GLY A 209 7.23 4.37 30.78
C GLY A 209 6.15 5.29 30.19
N LYS A 210 6.48 6.13 29.23
CA LYS A 210 5.53 7.07 28.60
C LYS A 210 5.30 6.71 27.15
N LYS A 211 4.09 6.99 26.66
CA LYS A 211 3.75 6.96 25.23
C LYS A 211 4.10 8.29 24.58
N GLN A 212 4.40 8.27 23.29
CA GLN A 212 4.72 9.45 22.50
C GLN A 212 3.46 10.05 21.88
N GLU A 213 3.42 11.37 21.86
CA GLU A 213 2.51 12.17 21.02
C GLU A 213 3.27 12.65 19.79
N TYR A 214 2.85 12.17 18.61
CA TYR A 214 3.56 12.45 17.36
C TYR A 214 3.03 13.71 16.69
N ASP A 215 3.95 14.53 16.19
CA ASP A 215 3.63 15.65 15.29
C ASP A 215 3.55 15.14 13.83
N TRP A 216 2.42 14.47 13.50
CA TRP A 216 2.20 13.92 12.17
C TRP A 216 2.24 14.99 11.08
N ASP A 217 1.80 16.22 11.36
CA ASP A 217 1.85 17.32 10.39
C ASP A 217 3.29 17.64 9.99
N ALA A 218 4.20 17.81 10.96
CA ALA A 218 5.61 18.03 10.68
C ALA A 218 6.28 16.84 9.99
N ILE A 219 5.92 15.61 10.38
CA ILE A 219 6.45 14.38 9.78
C ILE A 219 6.03 14.31 8.30
N LEU A 220 4.73 14.44 7.99
CA LEU A 220 4.20 14.36 6.63
C LEU A 220 4.72 15.51 5.74
N LYS A 221 4.82 16.73 6.26
CA LYS A 221 5.43 17.87 5.56
C LYS A 221 6.90 17.60 5.21
N THR A 222 7.64 16.95 6.10
CA THR A 222 9.05 16.57 5.85
C THR A 222 9.13 15.61 4.67
N ILE A 223 8.27 14.59 4.61
CA ILE A 223 8.23 13.63 3.50
C ILE A 223 7.85 14.33 2.19
N ARG A 224 6.78 15.13 2.18
CA ARG A 224 6.35 15.87 0.98
C ARG A 224 7.45 16.77 0.41
N ARG A 225 8.25 17.39 1.29
CA ARG A 225 9.37 18.24 0.89
C ARG A 225 10.54 17.45 0.32
N LEU A 226 10.91 16.31 0.93
CA LEU A 226 12.11 15.55 0.58
C LEU A 226 11.86 14.50 -0.50
N GLN A 227 10.66 13.87 -0.49
CA GLN A 227 10.26 12.80 -1.40
C GLN A 227 8.82 13.03 -1.88
N PRO A 228 8.58 14.05 -2.73
CA PRO A 228 7.21 14.45 -3.14
C PRO A 228 6.46 13.38 -3.92
N LYS A 229 7.14 12.36 -4.42
CA LYS A 229 6.54 11.24 -5.15
C LYS A 229 6.30 10.00 -4.27
N ALA A 230 6.75 10.00 -3.02
CA ALA A 230 6.50 8.89 -2.12
C ALA A 230 5.05 8.88 -1.65
N VAL A 231 4.49 7.68 -1.48
CA VAL A 231 3.26 7.47 -0.70
C VAL A 231 3.63 7.23 0.76
N THR A 232 2.70 7.56 1.66
CA THR A 232 2.84 7.32 3.10
C THR A 232 1.80 6.31 3.57
N ALA A 233 2.22 5.26 4.28
CA ALA A 233 1.44 4.16 4.82
C ALA A 233 1.85 3.90 6.27
N ILE A 234 1.13 3.34 7.11
CA ILE A 234 -0.30 3.22 7.32
C ILE A 234 -0.78 4.27 8.34
N MET A 235 0.19 4.85 9.08
CA MET A 235 -0.02 6.08 9.82
C MET A 235 0.23 7.33 8.95
N GLY A 236 0.29 7.15 7.63
CA GLY A 236 0.30 8.21 6.63
C GLY A 236 -1.10 8.60 6.16
N ASP A 237 -1.12 9.44 5.11
CA ASP A 237 -2.35 9.97 4.55
C ASP A 237 -2.60 9.56 3.09
N ASP A 238 -1.81 8.61 2.55
CA ASP A 238 -1.98 8.12 1.18
C ASP A 238 -2.53 6.69 1.10
N VAL A 239 -2.13 5.82 2.05
CA VAL A 239 -2.41 4.38 2.05
C VAL A 239 -2.89 3.96 3.43
N ARG A 240 -4.03 3.28 3.50
CA ARG A 240 -4.58 2.75 4.76
C ARG A 240 -4.24 1.29 4.97
N TRP A 241 -4.14 0.92 6.22
CA TRP A 241 -4.11 -0.49 6.61
C TRP A 241 -5.46 -1.17 6.36
N VAL A 242 -5.44 -2.40 5.87
CA VAL A 242 -6.67 -3.19 5.64
C VAL A 242 -7.39 -3.60 6.95
N GLY A 243 -6.71 -3.48 8.09
CA GLY A 243 -7.26 -3.74 9.42
C GLY A 243 -6.97 -5.12 9.98
N ASN A 244 -6.18 -5.95 9.29
CA ASN A 244 -5.74 -7.26 9.77
C ASN A 244 -4.42 -7.68 9.12
N GLU A 245 -3.69 -8.57 9.78
CA GLU A 245 -2.42 -9.15 9.30
C GLU A 245 -2.62 -10.58 8.72
N GLY A 246 -3.86 -10.93 8.41
CA GLY A 246 -4.20 -12.25 7.89
C GLY A 246 -4.08 -12.41 6.37
N GLY A 247 -3.77 -11.34 5.67
CA GLY A 247 -3.75 -11.33 4.21
C GLY A 247 -5.14 -11.24 3.56
N LEU A 248 -6.11 -10.64 4.25
CA LEU A 248 -7.53 -10.67 3.86
C LEU A 248 -8.09 -9.27 3.63
N GLY A 249 -8.20 -8.89 2.36
CA GLY A 249 -9.06 -7.80 1.93
C GLY A 249 -10.54 -8.21 1.92
N ARG A 250 -11.42 -7.23 1.80
CA ARG A 250 -12.87 -7.43 1.69
C ARG A 250 -13.31 -7.39 0.24
N THR A 251 -14.41 -8.00 -0.07
CA THR A 251 -14.99 -7.96 -1.44
C THR A 251 -15.51 -6.58 -1.83
N THR A 252 -15.64 -5.67 -0.87
CA THR A 252 -16.10 -4.28 -1.05
C THR A 252 -15.00 -3.29 -0.67
N GLU A 253 -13.77 -3.47 -1.15
CA GLU A 253 -12.67 -2.53 -0.89
C GLU A 253 -12.78 -1.30 -1.79
N TRP A 254 -13.18 -0.18 -1.19
CA TRP A 254 -13.16 1.12 -1.82
C TRP A 254 -11.84 1.83 -1.61
N SER A 255 -11.33 2.47 -2.67
CA SER A 255 -10.24 3.46 -2.55
C SER A 255 -10.79 4.84 -2.17
N ALA A 256 -11.99 5.21 -2.69
CA ALA A 256 -12.72 6.39 -2.25
C ALA A 256 -13.50 6.05 -0.96
N THR A 257 -13.06 6.53 0.21
CA THR A 257 -13.58 6.10 1.52
C THR A 257 -14.00 7.26 2.41
N ALA A 258 -14.97 6.99 3.31
CA ALA A 258 -15.31 7.89 4.42
C ALA A 258 -14.32 7.73 5.61
N LEU A 259 -13.35 6.82 5.52
CA LEU A 259 -12.32 6.64 6.54
C LEU A 259 -11.29 7.76 6.40
N MET A 260 -11.19 8.61 7.40
CA MET A 260 -10.21 9.69 7.47
C MET A 260 -8.82 9.14 7.79
N PRO A 261 -7.71 9.66 7.26
CA PRO A 261 -6.38 9.22 7.65
C PRO A 261 -6.14 9.32 9.17
N ASN A 262 -5.59 8.26 9.77
CA ASN A 262 -5.35 8.19 11.22
C ASN A 262 -4.43 9.30 11.74
N SER A 263 -3.54 9.81 10.88
CA SER A 263 -2.63 10.92 11.19
C SER A 263 -3.32 12.30 11.23
N TYR A 264 -4.59 12.39 10.82
CA TYR A 264 -5.30 13.67 10.83
C TYR A 264 -6.00 13.89 12.18
N PRO A 265 -5.93 15.13 12.72
CA PRO A 265 -6.67 15.49 13.93
C PRO A 265 -8.17 15.24 13.77
N GLY A 266 -8.81 14.63 14.78
CA GLY A 266 -10.25 14.38 14.78
C GLY A 266 -10.69 13.10 14.06
N SER A 267 -9.76 12.26 13.60
CA SER A 267 -10.10 10.98 12.94
C SER A 267 -10.92 10.06 13.85
N ASP A 268 -10.59 9.98 15.14
CA ASP A 268 -11.32 9.16 16.12
C ASP A 268 -12.77 9.60 16.30
N GLU A 269 -13.04 10.90 16.31
CA GLU A 269 -14.39 11.46 16.38
C GLU A 269 -15.19 11.12 15.13
N VAL A 270 -14.56 11.19 13.95
CA VAL A 270 -15.20 10.78 12.68
C VAL A 270 -15.55 9.31 12.71
N TYR A 271 -14.63 8.44 13.17
CA TYR A 271 -14.87 7.01 13.28
C TYR A 271 -16.03 6.67 14.23
N LYS A 272 -16.05 7.28 15.41
CA LYS A 272 -17.14 7.11 16.37
C LYS A 272 -18.47 7.59 15.80
N ARG A 273 -18.50 8.76 15.16
CA ARG A 273 -19.71 9.34 14.57
C ARG A 273 -20.29 8.48 13.44
N LEU A 274 -19.43 7.91 12.60
CA LEU A 274 -19.86 7.08 11.47
C LEU A 274 -20.04 5.60 11.85
N GLY A 275 -19.57 5.19 13.03
CA GLY A 275 -19.58 3.79 13.46
C GLY A 275 -18.66 2.88 12.64
N ILE A 276 -17.52 3.41 12.18
CA ILE A 276 -16.55 2.69 11.31
C ILE A 276 -15.18 2.58 11.95
N ASN A 277 -14.39 1.66 11.43
CA ASN A 277 -12.98 1.47 11.72
C ASN A 277 -12.25 0.87 10.50
N ALA A 278 -10.95 0.61 10.62
CA ALA A 278 -10.15 0.04 9.53
C ALA A 278 -10.66 -1.31 9.01
N MET A 279 -11.36 -2.10 9.85
CA MET A 279 -11.94 -3.40 9.47
C MET A 279 -13.34 -3.30 8.89
N SER A 280 -13.97 -2.13 8.88
CA SER A 280 -15.34 -1.97 8.37
C SER A 280 -15.39 -2.25 6.87
N LYS A 281 -16.49 -2.87 6.45
CA LYS A 281 -16.78 -3.15 5.05
C LYS A 281 -17.39 -1.93 4.38
N ASP A 282 -17.25 -1.87 3.05
CA ASP A 282 -18.02 -0.96 2.21
C ASP A 282 -17.86 0.53 2.57
N LEU A 283 -16.60 0.92 2.85
CA LEU A 283 -16.23 2.26 3.34
C LEU A 283 -16.52 3.40 2.37
N GLY A 284 -16.84 3.11 1.10
CA GLY A 284 -17.25 4.06 0.06
C GLY A 284 -18.73 3.94 -0.33
N SER A 285 -19.54 3.17 0.40
CA SER A 285 -20.96 2.96 0.10
C SER A 285 -21.76 4.26 0.09
N ARG A 286 -22.83 4.29 -0.69
CA ARG A 286 -23.76 5.44 -0.71
C ARG A 286 -24.30 5.78 0.67
N GLU A 287 -24.52 4.78 1.51
CA GLU A 287 -24.99 4.99 2.89
C GLU A 287 -23.95 5.78 3.70
N LEU A 288 -22.67 5.39 3.67
CA LEU A 288 -21.61 6.11 4.37
C LEU A 288 -21.33 7.49 3.75
N VAL A 289 -21.30 7.60 2.42
CA VAL A 289 -21.16 8.87 1.71
C VAL A 289 -22.25 9.86 2.14
N SER A 290 -23.49 9.42 2.28
CA SER A 290 -24.60 10.30 2.71
C SER A 290 -24.38 10.91 4.09
N LYS A 291 -23.74 10.18 5.00
CA LYS A 291 -23.48 10.57 6.41
C LYS A 291 -22.12 11.29 6.59
N ALA A 292 -21.20 11.12 5.65
CA ALA A 292 -19.87 11.69 5.72
C ALA A 292 -19.87 13.21 5.49
N SER A 293 -18.90 13.90 6.09
CA SER A 293 -18.53 15.28 5.78
C SER A 293 -17.48 15.38 4.69
N ASP A 294 -16.66 14.32 4.55
CA ASP A 294 -15.49 14.28 3.69
C ASP A 294 -15.32 12.87 3.11
N LEU A 295 -14.66 12.78 1.95
CA LEU A 295 -14.13 11.53 1.41
C LEU A 295 -12.65 11.69 1.07
N PHE A 296 -11.94 10.58 1.21
CA PHE A 296 -10.52 10.49 0.94
C PHE A 296 -10.25 9.39 -0.08
N TRP A 297 -9.35 9.64 -1.04
CA TRP A 297 -8.74 8.56 -1.79
C TRP A 297 -7.69 7.89 -0.90
N TYR A 298 -8.07 6.78 -0.29
CA TYR A 298 -7.30 6.11 0.76
C TYR A 298 -7.33 4.60 0.53
N PRO A 299 -6.61 4.12 -0.52
CA PRO A 299 -6.61 2.72 -0.92
C PRO A 299 -5.97 1.84 0.16
N SER A 300 -6.39 0.58 0.21
CA SER A 300 -5.93 -0.36 1.23
C SER A 300 -4.65 -1.09 0.83
N GLU A 301 -3.78 -1.28 1.81
CA GLU A 301 -2.66 -2.21 1.80
C GLU A 301 -2.98 -3.42 2.67
N VAL A 302 -2.70 -4.61 2.13
CA VAL A 302 -2.85 -5.89 2.82
C VAL A 302 -1.47 -6.42 3.15
N ASP A 303 -1.05 -6.28 4.39
CA ASP A 303 0.20 -6.80 4.91
C ASP A 303 0.02 -8.18 5.53
N VAL A 304 0.96 -9.07 5.25
CA VAL A 304 0.96 -10.44 5.79
C VAL A 304 2.35 -11.05 5.66
N SER A 305 2.75 -11.85 6.64
CA SER A 305 4.03 -12.57 6.55
C SER A 305 3.88 -13.93 5.86
N ILE A 306 4.88 -14.33 5.08
CA ILE A 306 4.98 -15.66 4.47
C ILE A 306 5.19 -16.77 5.52
N ARG A 307 5.66 -16.40 6.70
CA ARG A 307 5.92 -17.25 7.89
C ARG A 307 4.97 -16.87 9.02
N PRO A 308 4.89 -17.66 10.12
CA PRO A 308 4.11 -17.29 11.30
C PRO A 308 4.55 -15.97 11.92
N GLY A 309 5.86 -15.72 12.05
CA GLY A 309 6.43 -14.47 12.56
C GLY A 309 6.71 -13.43 11.46
N TRP A 310 6.93 -12.18 11.88
CA TRP A 310 7.41 -11.12 11.01
C TRP A 310 8.92 -11.20 10.79
N PHE A 311 9.69 -11.46 11.86
CA PHE A 311 11.13 -11.74 11.75
C PHE A 311 11.39 -13.23 11.48
N TYR A 312 12.60 -13.54 11.02
CA TYR A 312 13.00 -14.91 10.75
C TYR A 312 13.22 -15.71 12.05
N HIS A 313 12.66 -16.92 12.08
CA HIS A 313 12.89 -17.93 13.11
C HIS A 313 13.17 -19.28 12.45
N ALA A 314 14.31 -19.92 12.80
CA ALA A 314 14.73 -21.17 12.16
C ALA A 314 13.73 -22.33 12.38
N GLU A 315 13.05 -22.36 13.54
CA GLU A 315 12.01 -23.35 13.85
C GLU A 315 10.77 -23.22 12.95
N GLN A 316 10.64 -22.12 12.21
CA GLN A 316 9.56 -21.88 11.25
C GLN A 316 9.90 -22.27 9.80
N ASP A 317 11.07 -22.84 9.53
CA ASP A 317 11.51 -23.17 8.16
C ASP A 317 10.55 -24.12 7.44
N ASN A 318 9.88 -25.01 8.18
CA ASN A 318 8.86 -25.92 7.66
C ASN A 318 7.43 -25.35 7.76
N GLN A 319 7.26 -24.10 8.20
CA GLN A 319 5.96 -23.44 8.41
C GLN A 319 5.69 -22.33 7.39
N VAL A 320 6.46 -22.26 6.31
CA VAL A 320 6.20 -21.35 5.19
C VAL A 320 4.80 -21.64 4.64
N ARG A 321 4.00 -20.59 4.45
CA ARG A 321 2.61 -20.71 3.96
C ARG A 321 2.55 -21.59 2.71
N SER A 322 1.52 -22.43 2.61
CA SER A 322 1.31 -23.28 1.43
C SER A 322 1.02 -22.43 0.19
N LEU A 323 1.29 -22.96 -1.01
CA LEU A 323 0.93 -22.29 -2.26
C LEU A 323 -0.57 -21.96 -2.31
N ALA A 324 -1.44 -22.88 -1.89
CA ALA A 324 -2.90 -22.66 -1.89
C ALA A 324 -3.29 -21.49 -0.97
N ASN A 325 -2.63 -21.34 0.20
CA ASN A 325 -2.88 -20.22 1.10
C ASN A 325 -2.42 -18.89 0.48
N LEU A 326 -1.21 -18.84 -0.11
CA LEU A 326 -0.72 -17.62 -0.76
C LEU A 326 -1.55 -17.23 -2.00
N VAL A 327 -2.03 -18.20 -2.77
CA VAL A 327 -2.96 -17.94 -3.87
C VAL A 327 -4.26 -17.34 -3.35
N ASN A 328 -4.82 -17.87 -2.25
CA ASN A 328 -6.00 -17.28 -1.62
C ASN A 328 -5.73 -15.85 -1.14
N ILE A 329 -4.58 -15.60 -0.52
CA ILE A 329 -4.16 -14.23 -0.10
C ILE A 329 -4.09 -13.30 -1.31
N TYR A 330 -3.48 -13.73 -2.43
CA TYR A 330 -3.40 -12.93 -3.65
C TYR A 330 -4.80 -12.55 -4.17
N TYR A 331 -5.72 -13.51 -4.27
CA TYR A 331 -7.10 -13.22 -4.68
C TYR A 331 -7.87 -12.35 -3.68
N ARG A 332 -7.57 -12.48 -2.38
CA ARG A 332 -8.24 -11.71 -1.31
C ARG A 332 -7.60 -10.34 -1.05
N SER A 333 -6.50 -10.02 -1.71
CA SER A 333 -5.84 -8.71 -1.66
C SER A 333 -5.86 -8.03 -3.04
N VAL A 334 -5.00 -8.45 -3.95
CA VAL A 334 -4.94 -7.89 -5.32
C VAL A 334 -6.26 -8.10 -6.06
N GLY A 335 -6.87 -9.27 -5.92
CA GLY A 335 -8.18 -9.56 -6.50
C GLY A 335 -9.36 -8.84 -5.83
N CYS A 336 -9.11 -8.07 -4.78
CA CYS A 336 -10.11 -7.27 -4.05
C CYS A 336 -9.67 -5.80 -3.93
N ASN A 337 -9.10 -5.21 -5.00
CA ASN A 337 -8.75 -3.79 -5.07
C ASN A 337 -7.80 -3.31 -3.95
N SER A 338 -6.84 -4.15 -3.55
CA SER A 338 -5.81 -3.80 -2.55
C SER A 338 -4.41 -4.10 -3.08
N VAL A 339 -3.41 -3.43 -2.57
CA VAL A 339 -2.01 -3.81 -2.81
C VAL A 339 -1.61 -4.85 -1.77
N LEU A 340 -0.98 -5.94 -2.21
CA LEU A 340 -0.43 -6.96 -1.33
C LEU A 340 1.00 -6.61 -0.96
N LEU A 341 1.25 -6.46 0.34
CA LEU A 341 2.56 -6.31 0.96
C LEU A 341 2.92 -7.63 1.67
N LEU A 342 3.62 -8.52 0.98
CA LEU A 342 4.03 -9.82 1.52
C LEU A 342 5.39 -9.72 2.19
N ASN A 343 5.46 -10.02 3.49
CA ASN A 343 6.70 -10.03 4.23
C ASN A 343 7.49 -11.34 4.00
N ILE A 344 8.76 -11.20 3.66
CA ILE A 344 9.71 -12.30 3.47
C ILE A 344 10.97 -11.96 4.27
N PRO A 345 11.09 -12.46 5.51
CA PRO A 345 12.17 -12.07 6.40
C PRO A 345 13.49 -12.77 6.02
N PRO A 346 14.57 -12.03 5.79
CA PRO A 346 15.89 -12.61 5.65
C PRO A 346 16.36 -13.31 6.94
N ASP A 347 17.12 -14.39 6.80
CA ASP A 347 17.63 -15.20 7.91
C ASP A 347 18.89 -14.61 8.57
N LYS A 348 19.42 -15.26 9.59
CA LYS A 348 20.62 -14.82 10.33
C LYS A 348 21.88 -14.73 9.47
N ARG A 349 21.96 -15.45 8.34
CA ARG A 349 23.05 -15.29 7.37
C ARG A 349 22.96 -13.93 6.66
N GLY A 350 21.78 -13.37 6.54
CA GLY A 350 21.46 -12.20 5.72
C GLY A 350 21.03 -12.58 4.31
N LEU A 351 20.41 -13.77 4.15
CA LEU A 351 19.87 -14.28 2.89
C LEU A 351 18.36 -14.49 3.01
N MET A 352 17.62 -14.36 1.92
CA MET A 352 16.29 -14.97 1.87
C MET A 352 16.43 -16.48 1.92
N HIS A 353 15.71 -17.11 2.84
CA HIS A 353 15.77 -18.55 3.03
C HIS A 353 15.22 -19.30 1.80
N GLU A 354 15.83 -20.43 1.46
CA GLU A 354 15.56 -21.19 0.24
C GLU A 354 14.12 -21.66 0.13
N ASN A 355 13.47 -21.97 1.25
CA ASN A 355 12.06 -22.37 1.30
C ASN A 355 11.13 -21.19 0.92
N ASP A 356 11.46 -19.97 1.34
CA ASP A 356 10.71 -18.78 1.00
C ASP A 356 10.87 -18.43 -0.47
N VAL A 357 12.10 -18.44 -0.98
CA VAL A 357 12.42 -18.22 -2.41
C VAL A 357 11.68 -19.22 -3.29
N LYS A 358 11.70 -20.52 -2.93
CA LYS A 358 10.95 -21.55 -3.63
C LYS A 358 9.45 -21.23 -3.65
N ARG A 359 8.88 -20.85 -2.50
CA ARG A 359 7.44 -20.60 -2.38
C ARG A 359 6.96 -19.39 -3.17
N ILE A 360 7.70 -18.28 -3.17
CA ILE A 360 7.32 -17.11 -3.99
C ILE A 360 7.44 -17.42 -5.50
N LYS A 361 8.39 -18.24 -5.89
CA LYS A 361 8.52 -18.69 -7.28
C LYS A 361 7.32 -19.55 -7.70
N GLU A 362 6.89 -20.50 -6.87
CA GLU A 362 5.68 -21.29 -7.10
C GLU A 362 4.43 -20.42 -7.23
N LEU A 363 4.26 -19.42 -6.37
CA LEU A 363 3.16 -18.46 -6.43
C LEU A 363 3.16 -17.68 -7.76
N THR A 364 4.33 -17.17 -8.14
CA THR A 364 4.48 -16.40 -9.38
C THR A 364 4.22 -17.23 -10.62
N GLU A 365 4.69 -18.46 -10.65
CA GLU A 365 4.41 -19.40 -11.74
C GLU A 365 2.92 -19.69 -11.85
N TYR A 366 2.23 -19.88 -10.71
CA TYR A 366 0.77 -20.06 -10.69
C TYR A 366 0.04 -18.84 -11.25
N ILE A 367 0.37 -17.63 -10.78
CA ILE A 367 -0.25 -16.38 -11.25
C ILE A 367 0.00 -16.19 -12.75
N LYS A 368 1.24 -16.33 -13.21
CA LYS A 368 1.58 -16.23 -14.64
C LYS A 368 0.79 -17.22 -15.48
N LYS A 369 0.69 -18.47 -15.06
CA LYS A 369 -0.05 -19.52 -15.77
C LYS A 369 -1.54 -19.20 -15.83
N THR A 370 -2.12 -18.71 -14.74
CA THR A 370 -3.55 -18.37 -14.66
C THR A 370 -3.92 -17.27 -15.65
N PHE A 371 -3.08 -16.24 -15.78
CA PHE A 371 -3.37 -15.06 -16.61
C PHE A 371 -2.64 -15.07 -17.97
N ALA A 372 -1.92 -16.13 -18.34
CA ALA A 372 -1.14 -16.20 -19.58
C ALA A 372 -1.98 -16.12 -20.84
N ASP A 373 -3.16 -16.74 -20.82
CA ASP A 373 -4.02 -16.91 -22.00
C ASP A 373 -5.37 -16.22 -21.80
N ASN A 374 -5.39 -14.92 -22.10
CA ASN A 374 -6.62 -14.14 -22.07
C ASN A 374 -7.52 -14.51 -23.25
N LYS A 375 -8.70 -15.06 -22.95
CA LYS A 375 -9.67 -15.56 -23.96
C LYS A 375 -10.44 -14.44 -24.64
N VAL A 376 -10.44 -13.22 -24.09
CA VAL A 376 -11.08 -12.04 -24.69
C VAL A 376 -10.14 -11.42 -25.73
N GLU A 377 -10.65 -11.16 -26.94
CA GLU A 377 -9.91 -10.49 -28.00
C GLU A 377 -9.43 -9.11 -27.57
N LYS A 378 -8.19 -8.75 -27.95
CA LYS A 378 -7.51 -7.53 -27.48
C LYS A 378 -8.32 -6.25 -27.73
N GLY A 379 -8.99 -6.14 -28.88
CA GLY A 379 -9.81 -4.96 -29.24
C GLY A 379 -11.11 -4.79 -28.43
N ASN A 380 -11.52 -5.81 -27.69
CA ASN A 380 -12.79 -5.83 -26.93
C ASN A 380 -12.60 -5.69 -25.42
N ARG A 381 -11.37 -5.46 -24.95
CA ARG A 381 -11.03 -5.48 -23.50
C ARG A 381 -11.41 -4.22 -22.75
N ILE A 382 -11.68 -3.12 -23.43
CA ILE A 382 -12.00 -1.83 -22.83
C ILE A 382 -13.38 -1.40 -23.31
N TRP A 383 -14.23 -0.96 -22.39
CA TRP A 383 -15.54 -0.43 -22.70
C TRP A 383 -16.00 0.57 -21.62
N THR A 384 -16.91 1.47 -22.00
CA THR A 384 -17.57 2.39 -21.07
C THR A 384 -19.00 1.90 -20.85
N ALA A 385 -19.41 1.82 -19.59
CA ALA A 385 -20.73 1.33 -19.19
C ALA A 385 -21.51 2.36 -18.41
N LYS A 386 -22.83 2.25 -18.48
CA LYS A 386 -23.80 2.87 -17.57
C LYS A 386 -24.47 1.79 -16.75
N VAL A 387 -25.17 2.19 -15.70
CA VAL A 387 -25.95 1.25 -14.88
C VAL A 387 -26.93 0.47 -15.75
N GLY A 388 -26.90 -0.85 -15.64
CA GLY A 388 -27.72 -1.79 -16.41
C GLY A 388 -27.12 -2.21 -17.76
N ASP A 389 -26.01 -1.65 -18.19
CA ASP A 389 -25.35 -2.08 -19.42
C ASP A 389 -24.76 -3.47 -19.27
N THR A 390 -24.86 -4.26 -20.35
CA THR A 390 -24.28 -5.60 -20.47
C THR A 390 -23.27 -5.62 -21.62
N LYS A 391 -22.14 -6.30 -21.42
CA LYS A 391 -21.14 -6.52 -22.47
C LYS A 391 -20.90 -8.01 -22.66
N GLU A 392 -21.16 -8.49 -23.87
CA GLU A 392 -20.91 -9.88 -24.26
C GLU A 392 -19.53 -10.03 -24.92
N TYR A 393 -18.83 -11.09 -24.55
CA TYR A 393 -17.57 -11.50 -25.15
C TYR A 393 -17.67 -12.89 -25.71
N LYS A 394 -17.37 -13.04 -27.01
CA LYS A 394 -17.30 -14.35 -27.64
C LYS A 394 -15.95 -15.01 -27.38
N VAL A 395 -15.98 -16.23 -26.90
CA VAL A 395 -14.81 -17.11 -26.78
C VAL A 395 -14.89 -18.25 -27.73
N ARG A 396 -13.76 -18.89 -28.08
CA ARG A 396 -13.75 -20.06 -28.97
C ARG A 396 -14.60 -21.19 -28.38
N LYS A 397 -15.26 -21.93 -29.25
CA LYS A 397 -16.04 -23.14 -28.86
C LYS A 397 -15.15 -24.11 -28.06
N ASN A 398 -15.69 -24.69 -27.02
CA ASN A 398 -15.01 -25.60 -26.09
C ASN A 398 -13.84 -24.97 -25.30
N THR A 399 -13.86 -23.65 -25.09
CA THR A 399 -12.90 -22.96 -24.23
C THR A 399 -13.32 -23.14 -22.78
N LEU A 400 -12.40 -23.61 -21.94
CA LEU A 400 -12.56 -23.60 -20.50
C LEU A 400 -12.15 -22.19 -19.96
N VAL A 401 -13.04 -21.59 -19.19
CA VAL A 401 -12.81 -20.31 -18.50
C VAL A 401 -13.10 -20.53 -17.02
N ASN A 402 -12.19 -20.14 -16.14
CA ASN A 402 -12.32 -20.32 -14.70
C ASN A 402 -11.92 -19.08 -13.87
N THR A 403 -11.43 -18.04 -14.54
CA THR A 403 -11.00 -16.80 -13.88
C THR A 403 -11.43 -15.60 -14.72
N PHE A 404 -11.98 -14.59 -14.05
CA PHE A 404 -12.36 -13.30 -14.64
C PHE A 404 -11.56 -12.21 -13.94
N LEU A 405 -10.99 -11.29 -14.73
CA LEU A 405 -10.32 -10.09 -14.24
C LEU A 405 -11.06 -8.87 -14.78
N ILE A 406 -11.58 -8.07 -13.89
CA ILE A 406 -12.28 -6.82 -14.17
C ILE A 406 -11.53 -5.71 -13.42
N GLN A 407 -11.25 -4.62 -14.12
CA GLN A 407 -10.56 -3.45 -13.53
C GLN A 407 -11.25 -2.16 -13.96
N GLU A 408 -11.48 -1.25 -13.04
CA GLU A 408 -11.99 0.08 -13.33
C GLU A 408 -10.85 1.04 -13.70
N ASP A 409 -11.12 1.99 -14.61
CA ASP A 409 -10.22 3.11 -14.89
C ASP A 409 -10.35 4.15 -13.75
N ILE A 410 -9.59 3.91 -12.67
CA ILE A 410 -9.61 4.74 -11.47
C ILE A 410 -9.06 6.15 -11.66
N THR A 411 -8.45 6.45 -12.82
CA THR A 411 -8.05 7.84 -13.16
C THR A 411 -9.26 8.78 -13.30
N LYS A 412 -10.45 8.22 -13.37
CA LYS A 412 -11.74 8.92 -13.46
C LYS A 412 -12.60 8.74 -12.21
N GLY A 413 -12.03 8.26 -11.14
CA GLY A 413 -12.73 7.91 -9.91
C GLY A 413 -13.21 6.46 -9.86
N GLN A 414 -13.54 5.98 -8.68
CA GLN A 414 -14.09 4.65 -8.46
C GLN A 414 -15.62 4.74 -8.38
N ARG A 415 -16.35 4.06 -9.28
CA ARG A 415 -17.79 4.24 -9.48
C ARG A 415 -18.58 2.94 -9.63
N VAL A 416 -17.89 1.80 -9.84
CA VAL A 416 -18.56 0.50 -9.97
C VAL A 416 -19.00 0.04 -8.59
N GLU A 417 -20.33 -0.11 -8.42
CA GLU A 417 -20.96 -0.52 -7.15
C GLU A 417 -21.44 -1.98 -7.16
N GLY A 418 -21.52 -2.58 -8.36
CA GLY A 418 -21.92 -3.97 -8.49
C GLY A 418 -21.83 -4.44 -9.94
N PHE A 419 -21.50 -5.70 -10.11
CA PHE A 419 -21.50 -6.37 -11.42
C PHE A 419 -21.84 -7.85 -11.25
N THR A 420 -22.34 -8.45 -12.32
CA THR A 420 -22.56 -9.91 -12.44
C THR A 420 -21.80 -10.45 -13.62
N VAL A 421 -21.37 -11.70 -13.51
CA VAL A 421 -20.72 -12.44 -14.60
C VAL A 421 -21.55 -13.67 -14.92
N GLU A 422 -21.91 -13.82 -16.19
CA GLU A 422 -22.67 -14.95 -16.70
C GLU A 422 -21.93 -15.62 -17.85
N VAL A 423 -22.12 -16.93 -18.01
CA VAL A 423 -21.55 -17.71 -19.12
C VAL A 423 -22.69 -18.36 -19.89
N PHE A 424 -22.71 -18.18 -21.23
CA PHE A 424 -23.63 -18.87 -22.09
C PHE A 424 -23.10 -20.27 -22.41
N ALA A 425 -23.81 -21.28 -21.92
CA ALA A 425 -23.49 -22.69 -22.16
C ALA A 425 -24.77 -23.51 -22.27
N ASN A 426 -24.75 -24.55 -23.11
CA ASN A 426 -25.89 -25.46 -23.30
C ASN A 426 -27.23 -24.77 -23.66
N GLY A 427 -27.16 -23.64 -24.38
CA GLY A 427 -28.34 -22.90 -24.81
C GLY A 427 -28.94 -21.92 -23.78
N ALA A 428 -28.29 -21.69 -22.65
CA ALA A 428 -28.75 -20.80 -21.59
C ALA A 428 -27.60 -19.99 -20.99
N TRP A 429 -27.94 -18.85 -20.38
CA TRP A 429 -27.04 -18.07 -19.52
C TRP A 429 -27.00 -18.67 -18.11
N HIS A 430 -25.81 -18.84 -17.60
CA HIS A 430 -25.55 -19.34 -16.23
C HIS A 430 -24.78 -18.30 -15.46
N HIS A 431 -25.33 -17.87 -14.33
CA HIS A 431 -24.63 -17.01 -13.38
C HIS A 431 -23.41 -17.75 -12.81
N VAL A 432 -22.23 -17.15 -12.87
CA VAL A 432 -20.97 -17.74 -12.40
C VAL A 432 -20.22 -16.88 -11.39
N GLY A 433 -20.61 -15.62 -11.22
CA GLY A 433 -20.01 -14.74 -10.25
C GLY A 433 -20.64 -13.35 -10.21
N GLU A 434 -20.35 -12.67 -9.13
CA GLU A 434 -20.76 -11.29 -8.90
C GLU A 434 -19.72 -10.58 -8.03
N GLY A 435 -19.73 -9.26 -8.02
CA GLY A 435 -18.89 -8.43 -7.18
C GLY A 435 -19.48 -7.04 -7.00
N THR A 436 -18.86 -6.26 -6.14
CA THR A 436 -19.34 -4.91 -5.78
C THR A 436 -18.37 -3.82 -6.24
N THR A 437 -17.06 -4.00 -6.00
CA THR A 437 -16.01 -3.04 -6.42
C THR A 437 -15.00 -3.74 -7.34
N VAL A 438 -14.36 -2.99 -8.20
CA VAL A 438 -13.35 -3.48 -9.14
C VAL A 438 -12.12 -2.59 -9.14
#